data_c5d40b7367125d0f13769caf35f03b18
#
_entry.id   c5d40b7367125d0f13769caf35f03b18
#
_cell.length_a   1.000
_cell.length_b   1.000
_cell.length_c   1.000
_cell.angle_alpha   90.00
_cell.angle_beta   90.00
_cell.angle_gamma   90.00
#
_symmetry.space_group_name_H-M   'P 1'
#
loop_
_entity.id
_entity.type
_entity.pdbx_description
1 polymer ?
#
loop_
_entity_poly.entity_id
_entity_poly.type
_entity_poly.pdbx_seq_one_letter_code
_entity_poly.pdbx_strand_id
1 'polypeptide(L)'
;QVPAAILNQDEQTAKTIQKVSFAMDEENILAQKIVPLNKTETAGSLLEKSAIDGAELIANLLEKIAKDNAIEDGVPQEGTASYTKIITNDLAKIDWNKSCTEIDAFVRGYFPEPTAWTLENGISLKILEGKPFEVLPDGVSIDVTDTTSVGTVCSFVKQHGIFIRCGSGFYAITKLQRQGKNSMDYKSFMNGARDFIGSVLG
;
A
#
# COMPACT_ATOMS: atom_id res chain seq x y z
N GLN A 1 11.43 -3.87 -0.12
CA GLN A 1 10.76 -5.15 -0.46
C GLN A 1 9.33 -5.23 0.09
N VAL A 2 9.07 -4.86 1.37
CA VAL A 2 7.72 -4.96 1.98
C VAL A 2 6.65 -4.21 1.18
N PRO A 3 6.84 -2.95 0.75
CA PRO A 3 5.86 -2.27 -0.10
C PRO A 3 5.61 -2.96 -1.44
N ALA A 4 6.62 -3.59 -2.04
CA ALA A 4 6.50 -4.21 -3.37
C ALA A 4 5.44 -5.31 -3.41
N ALA A 5 5.35 -6.18 -2.40
CA ALA A 5 4.33 -7.22 -2.33
C ALA A 5 2.91 -6.63 -2.31
N ILE A 6 2.71 -5.50 -1.63
CA ILE A 6 1.41 -4.81 -1.60
C ILE A 6 1.12 -4.12 -2.94
N LEU A 7 2.12 -3.41 -3.50
CA LEU A 7 2.00 -2.71 -4.78
C LEU A 7 1.71 -3.66 -5.95
N ASN A 8 2.34 -4.85 -5.93
CA ASN A 8 2.09 -5.91 -6.90
C ASN A 8 0.79 -6.66 -6.66
N GLN A 9 0.11 -6.42 -5.54
CA GLN A 9 -1.09 -7.15 -5.11
C GLN A 9 -0.84 -8.67 -4.98
N ASP A 10 0.37 -9.04 -4.52
CA ASP A 10 0.73 -10.44 -4.32
C ASP A 10 -0.24 -11.12 -3.33
N GLU A 11 -0.46 -12.41 -3.49
CA GLU A 11 -1.33 -13.20 -2.60
C GLU A 11 -0.61 -13.58 -1.30
N GLN A 12 0.72 -13.58 -1.31
CA GLN A 12 1.55 -13.94 -0.17
C GLN A 12 2.91 -13.25 -0.23
N THR A 13 3.56 -13.18 0.91
CA THR A 13 4.96 -12.80 1.04
C THR A 13 5.67 -13.79 1.94
N ALA A 14 7.00 -13.69 2.08
CA ALA A 14 7.75 -14.53 2.98
C ALA A 14 8.69 -13.72 3.88
N LYS A 15 8.98 -14.29 5.06
CA LYS A 15 10.06 -13.88 5.94
C LYS A 15 11.14 -14.92 5.82
N THR A 16 12.34 -14.53 5.44
CA THR A 16 13.43 -15.45 5.12
C THR A 16 14.65 -15.09 5.94
N ILE A 17 15.28 -16.12 6.53
CA ILE A 17 16.60 -16.04 7.14
C ILE A 17 17.55 -16.80 6.23
N GLN A 18 18.61 -16.15 5.83
CA GLN A 18 19.64 -16.70 4.96
C GLN A 18 21.03 -16.50 5.55
N LYS A 19 22.01 -17.26 5.09
CA LYS A 19 23.43 -16.99 5.41
C LYS A 19 23.83 -15.64 4.82
N VAL A 20 24.86 -15.05 5.38
CA VAL A 20 25.47 -13.83 4.83
C VAL A 20 26.73 -14.21 4.07
N SER A 21 26.86 -13.75 2.83
CA SER A 21 28.06 -13.90 2.00
C SER A 21 28.48 -12.59 1.36
N PHE A 22 29.48 -12.66 0.46
CA PHE A 22 29.91 -11.51 -0.33
C PHE A 22 28.86 -11.02 -1.34
N ALA A 23 28.06 -11.94 -1.89
CA ALA A 23 26.94 -11.61 -2.77
C ALA A 23 25.70 -11.31 -1.91
N MET A 24 25.05 -10.18 -2.17
CA MET A 24 23.87 -9.78 -1.41
C MET A 24 22.64 -10.59 -1.85
N ASP A 25 21.95 -11.19 -0.87
CA ASP A 25 20.65 -11.88 -1.06
C ASP A 25 20.68 -13.11 -1.99
N GLU A 26 21.84 -13.75 -2.24
CA GLU A 26 21.98 -14.91 -3.13
C GLU A 26 22.18 -16.23 -2.37
N GLU A 27 22.32 -16.18 -1.04
CA GLU A 27 22.65 -17.35 -0.22
C GLU A 27 21.44 -18.27 0.06
N ASN A 28 21.78 -19.48 0.52
CA ASN A 28 20.79 -20.48 0.88
C ASN A 28 19.90 -20.03 2.01
N ILE A 29 18.64 -20.38 1.92
CA ILE A 29 17.59 -20.16 2.91
C ILE A 29 17.79 -21.12 4.08
N LEU A 30 17.99 -20.57 5.28
CA LEU A 30 18.09 -21.35 6.52
C LEU A 30 16.73 -21.58 7.17
N ALA A 31 15.85 -20.58 7.09
CA ALA A 31 14.47 -20.67 7.57
C ALA A 31 13.57 -19.72 6.79
N GLN A 32 12.32 -20.10 6.59
CA GLN A 32 11.34 -19.28 5.89
C GLN A 32 9.94 -19.48 6.49
N LYS A 33 9.19 -18.38 6.60
CA LYS A 33 7.78 -18.36 6.98
C LYS A 33 6.99 -17.65 5.88
N ILE A 34 6.12 -18.38 5.20
CA ILE A 34 5.20 -17.81 4.21
C ILE A 34 4.04 -17.14 4.95
N VAL A 35 3.65 -15.94 4.52
CA VAL A 35 2.59 -15.13 5.12
C VAL A 35 1.59 -14.74 4.04
N PRO A 36 0.35 -15.22 4.11
CA PRO A 36 -0.70 -14.79 3.19
C PRO A 36 -1.04 -13.31 3.40
N LEU A 37 -1.36 -12.63 2.31
CA LEU A 37 -1.81 -11.24 2.28
C LEU A 37 -3.32 -11.22 1.99
N ASN A 38 -4.08 -10.48 2.79
CA ASN A 38 -5.53 -10.37 2.66
C ASN A 38 -5.99 -9.08 1.97
N LYS A 39 -5.03 -8.32 1.41
CA LYS A 39 -5.26 -7.04 0.70
C LYS A 39 -5.80 -5.91 1.58
N THR A 40 -5.60 -6.01 2.89
CA THR A 40 -5.90 -4.92 3.86
C THR A 40 -4.66 -4.38 4.54
N GLU A 41 -3.53 -5.08 4.40
CA GLU A 41 -2.26 -4.68 4.99
C GLU A 41 -1.76 -3.36 4.36
N THR A 42 -1.17 -2.52 5.20
CA THR A 42 -0.32 -1.42 4.78
C THR A 42 1.15 -1.83 4.86
N ALA A 43 2.05 -1.09 4.22
CA ALA A 43 3.49 -1.35 4.36
C ALA A 43 3.93 -1.28 5.83
N GLY A 44 3.38 -0.33 6.60
CA GLY A 44 3.66 -0.21 8.04
C GLY A 44 3.20 -1.45 8.81
N SER A 45 1.94 -1.84 8.70
CA SER A 45 1.41 -3.00 9.42
C SER A 45 2.10 -4.32 9.03
N LEU A 46 2.43 -4.47 7.75
CA LEU A 46 3.16 -5.65 7.27
C LEU A 46 4.60 -5.66 7.79
N LEU A 47 5.26 -4.50 7.91
CA LEU A 47 6.60 -4.38 8.48
C LEU A 47 6.60 -4.74 9.98
N GLU A 48 5.64 -4.22 10.75
CA GLU A 48 5.48 -4.56 12.18
C GLU A 48 5.27 -6.06 12.39
N LYS A 49 4.35 -6.66 11.64
CA LYS A 49 4.13 -8.10 11.66
C LYS A 49 5.39 -8.87 11.25
N SER A 50 6.13 -8.36 10.27
CA SER A 50 7.37 -8.98 9.81
C SER A 50 8.45 -9.00 10.88
N ALA A 51 8.54 -7.97 11.70
CA ALA A 51 9.50 -7.91 12.80
C ALA A 51 9.21 -8.98 13.87
N ILE A 52 7.92 -9.17 14.20
CA ILE A 52 7.49 -10.21 15.16
C ILE A 52 7.75 -11.61 14.60
N ASP A 53 7.25 -11.89 13.40
CA ASP A 53 7.43 -13.18 12.74
C ASP A 53 8.91 -13.52 12.52
N GLY A 54 9.73 -12.51 12.18
CA GLY A 54 11.18 -12.67 12.00
C GLY A 54 11.91 -12.98 13.31
N ALA A 55 11.51 -12.35 14.41
CA ALA A 55 12.07 -12.62 15.73
C ALA A 55 11.78 -14.06 16.19
N GLU A 56 10.55 -14.53 15.99
CA GLU A 56 10.20 -15.93 16.28
C GLU A 56 10.99 -16.91 15.40
N LEU A 57 11.10 -16.60 14.11
CA LEU A 57 11.80 -17.47 13.16
C LEU A 57 13.28 -17.60 13.50
N ILE A 58 13.96 -16.51 13.87
CA ILE A 58 15.38 -16.55 14.25
C ILE A 58 15.57 -17.23 15.60
N ALA A 59 14.69 -17.04 16.57
CA ALA A 59 14.77 -17.74 17.86
C ALA A 59 14.71 -19.26 17.68
N ASN A 60 13.73 -19.74 16.91
CA ASN A 60 13.58 -21.16 16.60
C ASN A 60 14.81 -21.74 15.87
N LEU A 61 15.38 -20.97 14.94
CA LEU A 61 16.60 -21.37 14.22
C LEU A 61 17.80 -21.47 15.18
N LEU A 62 17.98 -20.51 16.09
CA LEU A 62 19.07 -20.52 17.06
C LEU A 62 18.93 -21.67 18.06
N GLU A 63 17.73 -22.00 18.51
CA GLU A 63 17.48 -23.15 19.37
C GLU A 63 17.84 -24.47 18.65
N LYS A 64 17.49 -24.61 17.37
CA LYS A 64 17.86 -25.76 16.54
C LYS A 64 19.39 -25.87 16.45
N ILE A 65 20.08 -24.79 16.11
CA ILE A 65 21.54 -24.75 15.98
C ILE A 65 22.20 -25.14 17.33
N ALA A 66 21.70 -24.60 18.45
CA ALA A 66 22.24 -24.94 19.77
C ALA A 66 22.05 -26.39 20.14
N LYS A 67 20.90 -27.01 19.78
CA LYS A 67 20.61 -28.41 20.05
C LYS A 67 21.46 -29.34 19.18
N ASP A 68 21.59 -29.04 17.91
CA ASP A 68 22.28 -29.88 16.93
C ASP A 68 23.80 -29.63 16.91
N ASN A 69 24.24 -28.54 17.57
CA ASN A 69 25.60 -28.03 17.56
C ASN A 69 26.17 -27.85 16.13
N ALA A 70 25.31 -27.53 15.18
CA ALA A 70 25.63 -27.39 13.76
C ALA A 70 24.70 -26.39 13.07
N ILE A 71 25.24 -25.70 12.06
CA ILE A 71 24.48 -24.88 11.13
C ILE A 71 24.34 -25.66 9.83
N GLU A 72 23.11 -25.99 9.44
CA GLU A 72 22.83 -26.63 8.16
C GLU A 72 23.20 -25.71 6.98
N ASP A 73 23.43 -26.30 5.80
CA ASP A 73 23.73 -25.53 4.60
C ASP A 73 22.53 -24.74 4.06
N GLY A 74 21.33 -25.11 4.48
CA GLY A 74 20.10 -24.50 4.01
C GLY A 74 19.67 -24.98 2.62
N VAL A 75 18.64 -24.35 2.06
CA VAL A 75 18.06 -24.70 0.76
C VAL A 75 18.36 -23.60 -0.23
N PRO A 76 18.85 -23.91 -1.45
CA PRO A 76 19.06 -22.90 -2.49
C PRO A 76 17.77 -22.12 -2.78
N GLN A 77 17.93 -20.84 -3.11
CA GLN A 77 16.83 -20.01 -3.59
C GLN A 77 16.44 -20.45 -5.00
N GLU A 78 15.14 -20.50 -5.27
CA GLU A 78 14.60 -20.81 -6.59
C GLU A 78 13.91 -19.58 -7.19
N GLY A 79 13.81 -19.56 -8.53
CA GLY A 79 13.12 -18.51 -9.27
C GLY A 79 14.03 -17.43 -9.82
N THR A 80 13.42 -16.38 -10.36
CA THR A 80 14.15 -15.24 -10.96
C THR A 80 14.22 -14.09 -9.95
N ALA A 81 15.45 -13.61 -9.71
CA ALA A 81 15.67 -12.46 -8.83
C ALA A 81 14.97 -11.20 -9.37
N SER A 82 14.33 -10.46 -8.48
CA SER A 82 13.74 -9.15 -8.77
C SER A 82 14.30 -8.10 -7.85
N TYR A 83 14.44 -6.88 -8.36
CA TYR A 83 15.02 -5.77 -7.62
C TYR A 83 14.02 -4.63 -7.48
N THR A 84 13.90 -4.08 -6.28
CA THR A 84 13.07 -2.91 -6.02
C THR A 84 13.91 -1.63 -6.04
N LYS A 85 13.34 -0.55 -6.57
CA LYS A 85 13.96 0.78 -6.50
C LYS A 85 13.86 1.33 -5.08
N ILE A 86 14.80 2.24 -4.75
CA ILE A 86 14.68 3.04 -3.53
C ILE A 86 13.40 3.87 -3.63
N ILE A 87 12.59 3.83 -2.59
CA ILE A 87 11.33 4.58 -2.53
C ILE A 87 11.66 6.05 -2.26
N THR A 88 11.15 6.91 -3.15
CA THR A 88 11.22 8.37 -3.01
C THR A 88 9.83 8.98 -2.97
N ASN A 89 9.71 10.22 -2.52
CA ASN A 89 8.44 10.93 -2.50
C ASN A 89 7.78 11.00 -3.89
N ASP A 90 8.58 11.19 -4.94
CA ASP A 90 8.06 11.32 -6.32
C ASP A 90 7.38 10.04 -6.80
N LEU A 91 7.88 8.88 -6.36
CA LEU A 91 7.27 7.58 -6.68
C LEU A 91 5.92 7.37 -5.99
N ALA A 92 5.60 8.14 -4.95
CA ALA A 92 4.33 8.06 -4.23
C ALA A 92 3.24 8.99 -4.79
N LYS A 93 3.46 9.64 -5.94
CA LYS A 93 2.42 10.43 -6.62
C LYS A 93 1.40 9.48 -7.25
N ILE A 94 0.12 9.66 -6.92
CA ILE A 94 -0.98 8.84 -7.44
C ILE A 94 -1.20 9.11 -8.93
N ASP A 95 -1.24 8.03 -9.71
CA ASP A 95 -1.72 8.04 -11.10
C ASP A 95 -3.19 7.62 -11.13
N TRP A 96 -4.09 8.59 -11.26
CA TRP A 96 -5.53 8.35 -11.29
C TRP A 96 -6.01 7.58 -12.53
N ASN A 97 -5.18 7.40 -13.57
CA ASN A 97 -5.50 6.54 -14.73
C ASN A 97 -5.52 5.05 -14.40
N LYS A 98 -5.00 4.67 -13.24
CA LYS A 98 -5.03 3.30 -12.72
C LYS A 98 -6.43 2.90 -12.28
N SER A 99 -6.65 1.59 -12.12
CA SER A 99 -7.88 1.07 -11.50
C SER A 99 -7.97 1.44 -10.02
N CYS A 100 -9.17 1.48 -9.47
CA CYS A 100 -9.37 1.76 -8.06
C CYS A 100 -8.66 0.76 -7.13
N THR A 101 -8.52 -0.51 -7.55
CA THR A 101 -7.80 -1.55 -6.81
C THR A 101 -6.28 -1.36 -6.84
N GLU A 102 -5.72 -0.91 -7.99
CA GLU A 102 -4.30 -0.53 -8.07
C GLU A 102 -4.01 0.70 -7.20
N ILE A 103 -4.91 1.70 -7.19
CA ILE A 103 -4.78 2.90 -6.35
C ILE A 103 -4.88 2.53 -4.87
N ASP A 104 -5.76 1.61 -4.48
CA ASP A 104 -5.84 1.11 -3.11
C ASP A 104 -4.53 0.45 -2.68
N ALA A 105 -4.01 -0.47 -3.49
CA ALA A 105 -2.73 -1.10 -3.25
C ALA A 105 -1.59 -0.07 -3.14
N PHE A 106 -1.64 0.98 -3.98
CA PHE A 106 -0.68 2.08 -3.97
C PHE A 106 -0.74 2.88 -2.67
N VAL A 107 -1.93 3.30 -2.24
CA VAL A 107 -2.12 4.03 -0.98
C VAL A 107 -1.63 3.19 0.21
N ARG A 108 -2.00 1.92 0.29
CA ARG A 108 -1.57 1.02 1.35
C ARG A 108 -0.06 0.71 1.30
N GLY A 109 0.49 0.53 0.10
CA GLY A 109 1.90 0.22 -0.12
C GLY A 109 2.84 1.36 0.25
N TYR A 110 2.39 2.60 0.19
CA TYR A 110 3.16 3.77 0.59
C TYR A 110 2.82 4.31 1.98
N PHE A 111 1.90 3.68 2.72
CA PHE A 111 1.57 4.09 4.07
C PHE A 111 2.38 3.30 5.12
N PRO A 112 2.97 3.95 6.16
CA PRO A 112 2.84 5.36 6.51
C PRO A 112 3.80 6.30 5.76
N GLU A 113 4.82 5.78 5.08
CA GLU A 113 5.86 6.62 4.47
C GLU A 113 6.32 6.02 3.13
N PRO A 114 6.49 6.91 2.09
CA PRO A 114 6.39 8.38 2.08
C PRO A 114 4.95 8.93 2.12
N THR A 115 3.92 8.09 2.10
CA THR A 115 2.50 8.37 1.96
C THR A 115 2.13 8.76 0.52
N ALA A 116 1.13 8.09 -0.04
CA ALA A 116 0.61 8.42 -1.36
C ALA A 116 0.05 9.85 -1.40
N TRP A 117 0.31 10.57 -2.48
CA TRP A 117 -0.09 11.96 -2.61
C TRP A 117 -0.54 12.31 -4.04
N THR A 118 -1.28 13.38 -4.14
CA THR A 118 -1.75 13.99 -5.39
C THR A 118 -1.69 15.52 -5.27
N LEU A 119 -2.09 16.24 -6.31
CA LEU A 119 -2.24 17.69 -6.25
C LEU A 119 -3.72 18.08 -6.26
N GLU A 120 -4.07 19.04 -5.41
CA GLU A 120 -5.32 19.77 -5.42
C GLU A 120 -4.99 21.24 -5.77
N ASN A 121 -5.35 21.68 -6.97
CA ASN A 121 -5.03 23.04 -7.45
C ASN A 121 -3.53 23.41 -7.27
N GLY A 122 -2.64 22.47 -7.55
CA GLY A 122 -1.18 22.66 -7.42
C GLY A 122 -0.63 22.52 -6.01
N ILE A 123 -1.47 22.24 -4.99
CA ILE A 123 -1.06 22.04 -3.59
C ILE A 123 -1.08 20.54 -3.28
N SER A 124 -0.04 20.06 -2.59
CA SER A 124 0.05 18.65 -2.22
C SER A 124 -1.07 18.24 -1.25
N LEU A 125 -1.73 17.14 -1.59
CA LEU A 125 -2.75 16.47 -0.81
C LEU A 125 -2.33 15.02 -0.60
N LYS A 126 -2.03 14.62 0.64
CA LYS A 126 -1.72 13.25 1.00
C LYS A 126 -3.01 12.45 1.19
N ILE A 127 -3.04 11.24 0.64
CA ILE A 127 -4.13 10.28 0.80
C ILE A 127 -3.63 9.18 1.73
N LEU A 128 -4.22 9.11 2.92
CA LEU A 128 -3.77 8.20 3.97
C LEU A 128 -4.56 6.90 4.00
N GLU A 129 -5.87 7.00 3.76
CA GLU A 129 -6.77 5.85 3.80
C GLU A 129 -7.91 6.03 2.79
N GLY A 130 -8.40 4.93 2.25
CA GLY A 130 -9.54 4.88 1.37
C GLY A 130 -10.00 3.46 1.09
N LYS A 131 -10.93 3.33 0.16
CA LYS A 131 -11.48 2.04 -0.26
C LYS A 131 -11.74 2.04 -1.77
N PRO A 132 -11.41 0.96 -2.47
CA PRO A 132 -11.76 0.80 -3.88
C PRO A 132 -13.23 0.39 -4.04
N PHE A 133 -13.85 0.87 -5.09
CA PHE A 133 -15.20 0.49 -5.52
C PHE A 133 -15.20 0.25 -7.03
N GLU A 134 -15.13 -0.99 -7.44
CA GLU A 134 -15.27 -1.37 -8.85
C GLU A 134 -16.71 -1.15 -9.32
N VAL A 135 -17.66 -1.38 -8.40
CA VAL A 135 -19.07 -1.11 -8.56
C VAL A 135 -19.53 -0.23 -7.42
N LEU A 136 -20.36 0.77 -7.70
CA LEU A 136 -20.89 1.64 -6.67
C LEU A 136 -21.73 0.86 -5.65
N PRO A 137 -21.68 1.21 -4.36
CA PRO A 137 -22.51 0.59 -3.34
C PRO A 137 -24.01 0.82 -3.61
N ASP A 138 -24.84 -0.09 -3.12
CA ASP A 138 -26.29 0.01 -3.23
C ASP A 138 -26.80 1.36 -2.69
N GLY A 139 -27.65 2.00 -3.50
CA GLY A 139 -28.22 3.31 -3.18
C GLY A 139 -27.28 4.50 -3.39
N VAL A 140 -26.06 4.28 -3.89
CA VAL A 140 -25.13 5.35 -4.29
C VAL A 140 -25.22 5.53 -5.80
N SER A 141 -25.56 6.74 -6.23
CA SER A 141 -25.50 7.16 -7.64
C SER A 141 -24.52 8.30 -7.77
N ILE A 142 -23.58 8.16 -8.70
CA ILE A 142 -22.61 9.21 -9.05
C ILE A 142 -22.78 9.50 -10.53
N ASP A 143 -23.12 10.72 -10.84
CA ASP A 143 -23.29 11.16 -12.22
C ASP A 143 -21.92 11.40 -12.86
N VAL A 144 -21.46 10.46 -13.66
CA VAL A 144 -20.23 10.56 -14.45
C VAL A 144 -20.56 10.30 -15.91
N THR A 145 -20.02 11.14 -16.77
CA THR A 145 -20.10 10.98 -18.22
C THR A 145 -18.77 10.49 -18.77
N ASP A 146 -18.74 10.05 -20.01
CA ASP A 146 -17.49 9.66 -20.68
C ASP A 146 -16.47 10.80 -20.77
N THR A 147 -16.94 12.04 -20.68
CA THR A 147 -16.11 13.25 -20.68
C THR A 147 -15.59 13.64 -19.29
N THR A 148 -16.06 13.01 -18.20
CA THR A 148 -15.53 13.29 -16.85
C THR A 148 -14.09 12.81 -16.77
N SER A 149 -13.15 13.68 -16.43
CA SER A 149 -11.73 13.32 -16.34
C SER A 149 -11.46 12.36 -15.17
N VAL A 150 -10.48 11.48 -15.31
CA VAL A 150 -9.94 10.73 -14.16
C VAL A 150 -9.34 11.71 -13.13
N GLY A 151 -9.34 11.35 -11.86
CA GLY A 151 -8.95 12.26 -10.78
C GLY A 151 -10.06 13.24 -10.36
N THR A 152 -11.21 13.27 -11.06
CA THR A 152 -12.33 14.13 -10.65
C THR A 152 -12.90 13.68 -9.32
N VAL A 153 -13.04 14.63 -8.39
CA VAL A 153 -13.77 14.47 -7.13
C VAL A 153 -15.26 14.50 -7.42
N CYS A 154 -15.86 13.33 -7.53
CA CYS A 154 -17.22 13.18 -8.04
C CYS A 154 -18.31 13.41 -7.01
N SER A 155 -18.13 12.89 -5.78
CA SER A 155 -19.19 12.93 -4.77
C SER A 155 -18.65 12.75 -3.36
N PHE A 156 -19.41 13.24 -2.38
CA PHE A 156 -19.25 12.94 -0.97
C PHE A 156 -20.41 12.05 -0.50
N VAL A 157 -20.09 10.82 -0.12
CA VAL A 157 -21.06 9.86 0.40
C VAL A 157 -20.78 9.62 1.88
N LYS A 158 -21.72 10.04 2.73
CA LYS A 158 -21.55 10.10 4.19
C LYS A 158 -21.12 8.77 4.83
N GLN A 159 -21.49 7.63 4.25
CA GLN A 159 -21.18 6.29 4.77
C GLN A 159 -19.87 5.71 4.20
N HIS A 160 -19.36 6.25 3.09
CA HIS A 160 -18.29 5.60 2.34
C HIS A 160 -17.02 6.45 2.20
N GLY A 161 -17.14 7.77 1.94
CA GLY A 161 -15.99 8.62 1.71
C GLY A 161 -16.21 9.67 0.62
N ILE A 162 -15.11 10.23 0.15
CA ILE A 162 -15.06 11.16 -0.99
C ILE A 162 -14.67 10.34 -2.22
N PHE A 163 -15.57 10.21 -3.18
CA PHE A 163 -15.39 9.39 -4.37
C PHE A 163 -14.62 10.13 -5.45
N ILE A 164 -13.52 9.55 -5.87
CA ILE A 164 -12.66 10.04 -6.96
C ILE A 164 -12.78 9.08 -8.14
N ARG A 165 -12.97 9.62 -9.35
CA ARG A 165 -12.98 8.82 -10.58
C ARG A 165 -11.58 8.27 -10.87
N CYS A 166 -11.46 6.97 -11.04
CA CYS A 166 -10.26 6.27 -11.46
C CYS A 166 -10.33 5.88 -12.93
N GLY A 167 -9.24 5.36 -13.49
CA GLY A 167 -9.26 4.77 -14.83
C GLY A 167 -10.27 3.64 -14.95
N SER A 168 -10.49 2.89 -13.86
CA SER A 168 -11.61 1.95 -13.70
C SER A 168 -12.12 2.00 -12.28
N GLY A 169 -13.45 2.15 -12.11
CA GLY A 169 -14.09 2.28 -10.82
C GLY A 169 -13.86 3.61 -10.12
N PHE A 170 -14.05 3.61 -8.81
CA PHE A 170 -13.91 4.78 -7.95
C PHE A 170 -13.05 4.44 -6.74
N TYR A 171 -12.27 5.41 -6.27
CA TYR A 171 -11.59 5.34 -4.99
C TYR A 171 -12.23 6.29 -3.99
N ALA A 172 -12.76 5.76 -2.89
CA ALA A 172 -13.41 6.56 -1.85
C ALA A 172 -12.38 6.89 -0.76
N ILE A 173 -11.92 8.13 -0.72
CA ILE A 173 -10.98 8.62 0.29
C ILE A 173 -11.70 8.73 1.64
N THR A 174 -11.11 8.14 2.69
CA THR A 174 -11.63 8.19 4.06
C THR A 174 -10.77 9.01 5.01
N LYS A 175 -9.47 9.19 4.69
CA LYS A 175 -8.56 10.02 5.49
C LYS A 175 -7.53 10.69 4.60
N LEU A 176 -7.31 11.98 4.79
CA LEU A 176 -6.45 12.79 3.94
C LEU A 176 -5.79 13.92 4.72
N GLN A 177 -4.79 14.55 4.10
CA GLN A 177 -4.02 15.62 4.72
C GLN A 177 -3.57 16.64 3.67
N ARG A 178 -4.06 17.88 3.75
CA ARG A 178 -3.50 19.00 2.97
C ARG A 178 -2.13 19.40 3.48
N GLN A 179 -1.28 19.88 2.60
CA GLN A 179 0.06 20.35 2.93
C GLN A 179 0.02 21.37 4.09
N GLY A 180 0.86 21.16 5.09
CA GLY A 180 0.97 22.04 6.26
C GLY A 180 -0.22 22.00 7.23
N LYS A 181 -1.15 21.04 7.08
CA LYS A 181 -2.29 20.84 7.98
C LYS A 181 -2.21 19.47 8.66
N ASN A 182 -3.02 19.27 9.69
CA ASN A 182 -3.18 17.96 10.32
C ASN A 182 -4.00 17.03 9.41
N SER A 183 -3.76 15.73 9.53
CA SER A 183 -4.61 14.71 8.91
C SER A 183 -6.00 14.75 9.52
N MET A 184 -7.03 14.49 8.71
CA MET A 184 -8.41 14.44 9.16
C MET A 184 -9.21 13.40 8.39
N ASP A 185 -10.29 12.93 8.98
CA ASP A 185 -11.27 12.10 8.30
C ASP A 185 -12.03 12.93 7.24
N TYR A 186 -12.59 12.23 6.29
CA TYR A 186 -13.30 12.81 5.16
C TYR A 186 -14.52 13.67 5.52
N LYS A 187 -15.20 13.36 6.65
CA LYS A 187 -16.37 14.16 7.10
C LYS A 187 -15.92 15.51 7.63
N SER A 188 -14.88 15.49 8.49
CA SER A 188 -14.27 16.72 9.02
C SER A 188 -13.70 17.56 7.90
N PHE A 189 -13.05 16.93 6.90
CA PHE A 189 -12.51 17.62 5.73
C PHE A 189 -13.61 18.33 4.93
N MET A 190 -14.71 17.64 4.61
CA MET A 190 -15.81 18.19 3.81
C MET A 190 -16.61 19.28 4.50
N ASN A 191 -16.57 19.40 5.84
CA ASN A 191 -17.17 20.53 6.54
C ASN A 191 -16.56 21.88 6.16
N GLY A 192 -15.27 21.89 5.77
CA GLY A 192 -14.52 23.08 5.40
C GLY A 192 -14.12 23.19 3.92
N ALA A 193 -14.46 22.19 3.09
CA ALA A 193 -13.98 22.08 1.72
C ALA A 193 -15.11 21.73 0.75
N ARG A 194 -16.19 22.51 0.75
CA ARG A 194 -17.37 22.27 -0.11
C ARG A 194 -17.07 22.42 -1.60
N ASP A 195 -16.09 23.23 -1.95
CA ASP A 195 -15.55 23.46 -3.29
C ASP A 195 -14.63 22.31 -3.79
N PHE A 196 -14.35 21.34 -2.93
CA PHE A 196 -13.56 20.17 -3.30
C PHE A 196 -14.27 19.27 -4.32
N ILE A 197 -15.60 19.16 -4.24
CA ILE A 197 -16.41 18.43 -5.23
C ILE A 197 -16.31 19.14 -6.59
N GLY A 198 -16.02 18.37 -7.63
CA GLY A 198 -15.81 18.86 -9.00
C GLY A 198 -14.37 19.26 -9.30
N SER A 199 -13.47 19.34 -8.30
CA SER A 199 -12.05 19.53 -8.57
C SER A 199 -11.44 18.29 -9.24
N VAL A 200 -10.32 18.48 -9.96
CA VAL A 200 -9.57 17.40 -10.58
C VAL A 200 -8.22 17.30 -9.89
N LEU A 201 -7.95 16.12 -9.35
CA LEU A 201 -6.68 15.79 -8.67
C LEU A 201 -5.65 15.28 -9.69
N GLY A 202 -4.36 15.72 -9.57
CA GLY A 202 -3.34 15.23 -10.49
C GLY A 202 -2.00 15.94 -10.45
#